data_ac6a64feafaadafe4ab20402a27f67b6
#
_entry.id   ac6a64feafaadafe4ab20402a27f67b6
#
_cell.length_a   1.000
_cell.length_b   1.000
_cell.length_c   1.000
_cell.angle_alpha   90.00
_cell.angle_beta   90.00
_cell.angle_gamma   90.00
#
_symmetry.space_group_name_H-M   'P 1'
#
loop_
_entity.id
_entity.type
_entity.pdbx_description
1 polymer ?
#
loop_
_entity_poly.entity_id
_entity_poly.type
_entity_poly.pdbx_seq_one_letter_code
_entity_poly.pdbx_strand_id
1 'polypeptide(L)'
;FAGLWIITEWLRSWVFTGYVWNPLSVVTLSVPYLSQPATALGTYGLSGLMLLAVGMILKFVTLWTSASGDERDDSGWTGYFLGGLILFALAAVAITARASNDQSASDRTPVALTIAQPNISQADKYAPGYDAINFAKLAMNSRPMPDQGARLILWPEAAIPDYLEEGYPYRYYQGQPGESATGARARLTTLMGDGDILVTGANRLVIEKGQLVAARNSVSAMDANGNILGHYDKAHLVPYGEYLPLPWLLRPLGLARLVPGDLDFWPGPGPQTMTVNLNGKPVKIGIQICYEMIFSGQVTDRKNRPDFIFNPSNDAW
;
A
#
# COMPACT_ATOMS: atom_id res chain seq x y z
N PHE A 1 -14.60 26.97 -2.21
CA PHE A 1 -13.48 26.34 -2.92
C PHE A 1 -13.00 25.08 -2.17
N ALA A 2 -12.64 25.15 -0.87
CA ALA A 2 -12.13 24.02 -0.10
C ALA A 2 -13.06 22.78 -0.11
N GLY A 3 -14.39 22.99 0.05
CA GLY A 3 -15.36 21.89 -0.04
C GLY A 3 -15.40 21.22 -1.40
N LEU A 4 -15.32 21.98 -2.48
CA LEU A 4 -15.24 21.43 -3.85
C LEU A 4 -13.95 20.66 -4.06
N TRP A 5 -12.84 21.11 -3.48
CA TRP A 5 -11.56 20.42 -3.55
C TRP A 5 -11.64 19.04 -2.87
N ILE A 6 -12.19 18.97 -1.64
CA ILE A 6 -12.45 17.71 -0.95
C ILE A 6 -13.27 16.74 -1.81
N ILE A 7 -14.36 17.27 -2.42
CA ILE A 7 -15.21 16.46 -3.30
C ILE A 7 -14.43 15.93 -4.51
N THR A 8 -13.60 16.75 -5.14
CA THR A 8 -12.81 16.32 -6.31
C THR A 8 -11.74 15.29 -5.94
N GLU A 9 -11.05 15.45 -4.81
CA GLU A 9 -10.11 14.43 -4.31
C GLU A 9 -10.83 13.12 -3.95
N TRP A 10 -12.01 13.21 -3.32
CA TRP A 10 -12.84 12.06 -3.02
C TRP A 10 -13.35 11.37 -4.28
N LEU A 11 -13.88 12.12 -5.27
CA LEU A 11 -14.31 11.55 -6.55
C LEU A 11 -13.15 10.84 -7.27
N ARG A 12 -11.96 11.40 -7.23
CA ARG A 12 -10.74 10.78 -7.77
C ARG A 12 -10.44 9.41 -7.15
N SER A 13 -10.90 9.14 -5.91
CA SER A 13 -10.72 7.83 -5.27
C SER A 13 -11.69 6.76 -5.77
N TRP A 14 -12.65 7.12 -6.63
CA TRP A 14 -13.70 6.22 -7.14
C TRP A 14 -13.64 6.04 -8.65
N VAL A 15 -13.35 7.11 -9.38
CA VAL A 15 -13.38 7.09 -10.85
C VAL A 15 -12.32 6.13 -11.37
N PHE A 16 -12.74 5.16 -12.21
CA PHE A 16 -11.87 4.12 -12.75
C PHE A 16 -11.09 3.32 -11.69
N THR A 17 -11.77 2.88 -10.62
CA THR A 17 -11.19 2.22 -9.43
C THR A 17 -10.33 3.11 -8.55
N GLY A 18 -10.20 4.39 -8.89
CA GLY A 18 -9.53 5.39 -8.10
C GLY A 18 -8.08 5.65 -8.51
N TYR A 19 -7.70 6.92 -8.47
CA TYR A 19 -6.33 7.39 -8.65
C TYR A 19 -6.05 8.56 -7.71
N VAL A 20 -5.59 8.26 -6.50
CA VAL A 20 -5.40 9.23 -5.40
C VAL A 20 -3.94 9.48 -5.07
N TRP A 21 -3.07 9.42 -6.06
CA TRP A 21 -1.62 9.45 -5.87
C TRP A 21 -1.11 10.66 -5.09
N ASN A 22 -1.69 11.85 -5.32
CA ASN A 22 -1.22 13.09 -4.72
C ASN A 22 -2.38 13.93 -4.13
N PRO A 23 -2.95 13.58 -2.96
CA PRO A 23 -3.81 14.52 -2.25
C PRO A 23 -2.98 15.70 -1.78
N LEU A 24 -3.57 16.90 -1.74
CA LEU A 24 -2.88 18.13 -1.35
C LEU A 24 -2.22 18.02 0.03
N SER A 25 -2.86 17.30 0.94
CA SER A 25 -2.36 17.09 2.31
C SER A 25 -1.00 16.40 2.40
N VAL A 26 -0.54 15.71 1.34
CA VAL A 26 0.78 15.04 1.31
C VAL A 26 1.92 16.03 1.54
N VAL A 27 1.77 17.30 1.16
CA VAL A 27 2.79 18.33 1.42
C VAL A 27 3.06 18.55 2.91
N THR A 28 2.13 18.17 3.79
CA THR A 28 2.30 18.27 5.25
C THR A 28 3.26 17.23 5.83
N LEU A 29 3.55 16.14 5.09
CA LEU A 29 4.43 15.07 5.57
C LEU A 29 5.85 15.54 5.84
N SER A 30 6.32 16.56 5.12
CA SER A 30 7.65 17.15 5.30
C SER A 30 7.80 17.95 6.59
N VAL A 31 6.69 18.28 7.26
CA VAL A 31 6.71 19.06 8.50
C VAL A 31 6.12 18.22 9.63
N PRO A 32 6.93 17.89 10.66
CA PRO A 32 6.44 17.12 11.79
C PRO A 32 5.16 17.72 12.38
N TYR A 33 4.23 16.84 12.76
CA TYR A 33 2.94 17.16 13.38
C TYR A 33 1.88 17.79 12.46
N LEU A 34 2.21 18.40 11.33
CA LEU A 34 1.19 18.97 10.42
C LEU A 34 0.32 17.91 9.74
N SER A 35 0.81 16.68 9.58
CA SER A 35 0.04 15.55 9.05
C SER A 35 -0.87 14.88 10.08
N GLN A 36 -0.66 15.10 11.37
CA GLN A 36 -1.40 14.44 12.47
C GLN A 36 -2.94 14.63 12.39
N PRO A 37 -3.48 15.79 12.00
CA PRO A 37 -4.92 15.94 11.85
C PRO A 37 -5.56 14.96 10.85
N ALA A 38 -4.79 14.37 9.93
CA ALA A 38 -5.29 13.33 9.03
C ALA A 38 -5.81 12.09 9.77
N THR A 39 -5.33 11.81 10.97
CA THR A 39 -5.83 10.68 11.80
C THR A 39 -7.29 10.83 12.20
N ALA A 40 -7.79 12.07 12.32
CA ALA A 40 -9.18 12.38 12.68
C ALA A 40 -10.02 12.77 11.46
N LEU A 41 -9.45 13.57 10.53
CA LEU A 41 -10.16 14.16 9.41
C LEU A 41 -10.02 13.36 8.11
N GLY A 42 -9.10 12.40 8.08
CA GLY A 42 -8.66 11.74 6.85
C GLY A 42 -7.84 12.69 5.96
N THR A 43 -7.26 12.12 4.90
CA THR A 43 -6.36 12.83 3.98
C THR A 43 -7.07 14.00 3.28
N TYR A 44 -8.29 13.77 2.79
CA TYR A 44 -9.05 14.79 2.05
C TYR A 44 -9.56 15.90 2.96
N GLY A 45 -9.96 15.56 4.20
CA GLY A 45 -10.34 16.55 5.20
C GLY A 45 -9.18 17.48 5.57
N LEU A 46 -7.96 16.93 5.69
CA LEU A 46 -6.76 17.73 5.90
C LEU A 46 -6.46 18.66 4.71
N SER A 47 -6.61 18.17 3.46
CA SER A 47 -6.49 19.01 2.26
C SER A 47 -7.44 20.21 2.29
N GLY A 48 -8.70 19.97 2.66
CA GLY A 48 -9.69 21.04 2.80
C GLY A 48 -9.37 22.04 3.90
N LEU A 49 -8.89 21.54 5.05
CA LEU A 49 -8.47 22.39 6.18
C LEU A 49 -7.30 23.31 5.80
N MET A 50 -6.32 22.78 5.04
CA MET A 50 -5.19 23.57 4.53
C MET A 50 -5.67 24.70 3.62
N LEU A 51 -6.58 24.39 2.68
CA LEU A 51 -7.14 25.40 1.77
C LEU A 51 -7.95 26.47 2.50
N LEU A 52 -8.69 26.08 3.55
CA LEU A 52 -9.38 27.04 4.41
C LEU A 52 -8.37 27.95 5.13
N ALA A 53 -7.31 27.40 5.69
CA ALA A 53 -6.28 28.18 6.38
C ALA A 53 -5.59 29.18 5.44
N VAL A 54 -5.17 28.71 4.25
CA VAL A 54 -4.57 29.59 3.23
C VAL A 54 -5.55 30.66 2.77
N GLY A 55 -6.83 30.30 2.54
CA GLY A 55 -7.88 31.26 2.15
C GLY A 55 -8.10 32.33 3.20
N MET A 56 -8.08 31.98 4.49
CA MET A 56 -8.17 32.96 5.59
C MET A 56 -6.96 33.89 5.63
N ILE A 57 -5.76 33.35 5.46
CA ILE A 57 -4.51 34.13 5.41
C ILE A 57 -4.56 35.11 4.23
N LEU A 58 -4.91 34.66 3.05
CA LEU A 58 -5.02 35.51 1.86
C LEU A 58 -6.04 36.64 2.07
N LYS A 59 -7.22 36.31 2.62
CA LYS A 59 -8.24 37.32 2.91
C LYS A 59 -7.74 38.35 3.93
N PHE A 60 -7.07 37.90 4.98
CA PHE A 60 -6.46 38.79 5.96
C PHE A 60 -5.44 39.74 5.32
N VAL A 61 -4.49 39.20 4.53
CA VAL A 61 -3.47 39.98 3.82
C VAL A 61 -4.12 41.00 2.88
N THR A 62 -5.12 40.60 2.11
CA THR A 62 -5.83 41.49 1.18
C THR A 62 -6.50 42.65 1.92
N LEU A 63 -7.20 42.37 3.02
CA LEU A 63 -7.84 43.40 3.84
C LEU A 63 -6.80 44.33 4.49
N TRP A 64 -5.69 43.76 4.97
CA TRP A 64 -4.60 44.54 5.54
C TRP A 64 -3.97 45.52 4.54
N THR A 65 -3.72 45.07 3.31
CA THR A 65 -3.10 45.88 2.25
C THR A 65 -4.05 46.88 1.61
N SER A 66 -5.37 46.61 1.63
CA SER A 66 -6.37 47.49 1.02
C SER A 66 -6.86 48.58 1.95
N ALA A 67 -6.61 48.51 3.25
CA ALA A 67 -6.98 49.48 4.23
C ALA A 67 -6.01 50.68 4.22
N SER A 68 -6.25 51.60 3.29
CA SER A 68 -5.60 52.93 3.29
C SER A 68 -6.53 53.94 3.92
N GLY A 69 -6.25 54.38 5.15
CA GLY A 69 -6.97 55.46 5.82
C GLY A 69 -7.67 55.08 7.13
N ASP A 70 -8.33 56.07 7.71
CA ASP A 70 -8.86 56.14 9.09
C ASP A 70 -10.03 55.18 9.41
N GLU A 71 -10.39 54.29 8.49
CA GLU A 71 -11.51 53.32 8.64
C GLU A 71 -11.06 51.88 8.96
N ARG A 72 -9.97 51.72 9.71
CA ARG A 72 -9.59 50.38 10.20
C ARG A 72 -10.48 49.99 11.38
N ASP A 73 -11.57 49.28 11.10
CA ASP A 73 -12.20 48.46 12.13
C ASP A 73 -11.40 47.15 12.28
N ASP A 74 -10.21 47.28 12.87
CA ASP A 74 -9.20 46.20 12.98
C ASP A 74 -9.62 45.10 13.96
N SER A 75 -10.66 45.26 14.75
CA SER A 75 -10.94 44.37 15.89
C SER A 75 -11.60 43.07 15.52
N GLY A 76 -12.43 43.05 14.49
CA GLY A 76 -13.18 41.83 14.09
C GLY A 76 -12.36 40.81 13.30
N TRP A 77 -11.59 41.27 12.34
CA TRP A 77 -10.88 40.39 11.40
C TRP A 77 -9.61 39.75 11.95
N THR A 78 -8.85 40.51 12.76
CA THR A 78 -7.68 39.97 13.47
C THR A 78 -8.12 38.88 14.44
N GLY A 79 -9.29 39.04 15.08
CA GLY A 79 -9.89 38.03 15.94
C GLY A 79 -10.22 36.70 15.20
N TYR A 80 -10.81 36.77 14.01
CA TYR A 80 -11.13 35.57 13.23
C TYR A 80 -9.90 34.85 12.73
N PHE A 81 -8.86 35.58 12.32
CA PHE A 81 -7.60 34.98 11.88
C PHE A 81 -6.85 34.28 13.03
N LEU A 82 -6.68 34.99 14.13
CA LEU A 82 -6.05 34.42 15.33
C LEU A 82 -6.87 33.27 15.91
N GLY A 83 -8.21 33.41 15.91
CA GLY A 83 -9.10 32.32 16.32
C GLY A 83 -8.96 31.08 15.45
N GLY A 84 -8.89 31.24 14.14
CA GLY A 84 -8.65 30.14 13.19
C GLY A 84 -7.30 29.45 13.40
N LEU A 85 -6.22 30.21 13.59
CA LEU A 85 -4.89 29.66 13.90
C LEU A 85 -4.85 28.95 15.25
N ILE A 86 -5.48 29.51 16.27
CA ILE A 86 -5.56 28.89 17.59
C ILE A 86 -6.36 27.60 17.54
N LEU A 87 -7.52 27.58 16.89
CA LEU A 87 -8.32 26.36 16.72
C LEU A 87 -7.55 25.28 15.96
N PHE A 88 -6.83 25.66 14.90
CA PHE A 88 -5.97 24.74 14.17
C PHE A 88 -4.84 24.18 15.04
N ALA A 89 -4.16 25.03 15.78
CA ALA A 89 -3.09 24.62 16.69
C ALA A 89 -3.61 23.73 17.83
N LEU A 90 -4.75 24.09 18.43
CA LEU A 90 -5.39 23.29 19.47
C LEU A 90 -5.86 21.93 18.97
N ALA A 91 -6.45 21.87 17.77
CA ALA A 91 -6.83 20.62 17.15
C ALA A 91 -5.60 19.73 16.88
N ALA A 92 -4.52 20.30 16.36
CA ALA A 92 -3.27 19.59 16.13
C ALA A 92 -2.67 19.04 17.43
N VAL A 93 -2.63 19.86 18.48
CA VAL A 93 -2.12 19.46 19.81
C VAL A 93 -3.01 18.37 20.44
N ALA A 94 -4.34 18.53 20.39
CA ALA A 94 -5.25 17.53 20.96
C ALA A 94 -5.13 16.17 20.27
N ILE A 95 -4.94 16.16 18.95
CA ILE A 95 -4.77 14.94 18.15
C ILE A 95 -3.41 14.29 18.44
N THR A 96 -2.33 15.09 18.56
CA THR A 96 -1.00 14.56 18.90
C THR A 96 -0.95 14.01 20.33
N ALA A 97 -1.58 14.66 21.29
CA ALA A 97 -1.66 14.18 22.68
C ALA A 97 -2.43 12.84 22.77
N ARG A 98 -3.49 12.67 21.97
CA ARG A 98 -4.25 11.43 21.91
C ARG A 98 -3.43 10.30 21.27
N ALA A 99 -2.72 10.59 20.18
CA ALA A 99 -1.89 9.62 19.49
C ALA A 99 -0.70 9.14 20.35
N SER A 100 -0.10 10.02 21.16
CA SER A 100 0.99 9.67 22.08
C SER A 100 0.52 8.81 23.26
N ASN A 101 -0.70 9.00 23.75
CA ASN A 101 -1.28 8.17 24.80
C ASN A 101 -1.61 6.75 24.31
N ASP A 102 -2.05 6.58 23.08
CA ASP A 102 -2.32 5.26 22.49
C ASP A 102 -1.05 4.44 22.23
N GLN A 103 0.10 5.08 22.04
CA GLN A 103 1.38 4.40 21.84
C GLN A 103 2.00 3.80 23.10
N SER A 104 1.65 4.31 24.27
CA SER A 104 2.24 3.87 25.54
C SER A 104 1.61 2.60 26.13
N ALA A 105 0.56 2.06 25.54
CA ALA A 105 -0.26 0.99 26.12
C ALA A 105 -0.06 -0.38 25.47
N SER A 106 0.97 -0.63 24.67
CA SER A 106 1.10 -1.93 24.03
C SER A 106 2.18 -2.79 24.67
N ASP A 107 1.74 -3.75 25.43
CA ASP A 107 2.45 -4.98 25.82
C ASP A 107 2.70 -5.81 24.55
N ARG A 108 3.59 -5.33 23.67
CA ARG A 108 3.85 -5.92 22.36
C ARG A 108 4.84 -7.06 22.54
N THR A 109 4.38 -8.28 22.32
CA THR A 109 5.31 -9.39 22.15
C THR A 109 6.14 -9.11 20.89
N PRO A 110 7.48 -9.04 21.00
CA PRO A 110 8.31 -8.80 19.83
C PRO A 110 8.17 -9.96 18.84
N VAL A 111 7.89 -9.61 17.58
CA VAL A 111 7.90 -10.52 16.44
C VAL A 111 9.21 -10.29 15.69
N ALA A 112 10.00 -11.35 15.50
CA ALA A 112 11.21 -11.27 14.71
C ALA A 112 10.83 -11.06 13.22
N LEU A 113 11.26 -9.95 12.63
CA LEU A 113 10.99 -9.61 11.23
C LEU A 113 12.29 -9.61 10.43
N THR A 114 12.23 -10.13 9.21
CA THR A 114 13.24 -9.94 8.17
C THR A 114 12.57 -9.34 6.95
N ILE A 115 12.92 -8.11 6.61
CA ILE A 115 12.37 -7.40 5.45
C ILE A 115 13.42 -7.42 4.34
N ALA A 116 13.12 -8.08 3.24
CA ALA A 116 14.02 -8.14 2.08
C ALA A 116 13.74 -6.97 1.14
N GLN A 117 14.75 -6.09 0.99
CA GLN A 117 14.74 -4.99 0.03
C GLN A 117 15.83 -5.23 -1.02
N PRO A 118 15.55 -6.00 -2.09
CA PRO A 118 16.55 -6.43 -3.07
C PRO A 118 16.95 -5.34 -4.07
N ASN A 119 16.21 -4.25 -4.14
CA ASN A 119 16.41 -3.14 -5.10
C ASN A 119 16.56 -3.66 -6.55
N ILE A 120 15.55 -4.40 -7.01
CA ILE A 120 15.49 -4.95 -8.38
C ILE A 120 14.79 -3.93 -9.27
N SER A 121 15.48 -3.44 -10.31
CA SER A 121 14.88 -2.51 -11.25
C SER A 121 13.71 -3.14 -12.02
N GLN A 122 12.78 -2.31 -12.48
CA GLN A 122 11.65 -2.79 -13.30
C GLN A 122 12.13 -3.47 -14.59
N ALA A 123 13.25 -2.97 -15.18
CA ALA A 123 13.86 -3.56 -16.36
C ALA A 123 14.43 -4.95 -16.09
N ASP A 124 15.13 -5.14 -14.97
CA ASP A 124 15.75 -6.42 -14.59
C ASP A 124 14.74 -7.45 -14.11
N LYS A 125 13.61 -7.00 -13.57
CA LYS A 125 12.57 -7.87 -13.00
C LYS A 125 12.02 -8.88 -13.99
N TYR A 126 11.88 -8.47 -15.26
CA TYR A 126 11.31 -9.28 -16.34
C TYR A 126 12.32 -9.63 -17.43
N ALA A 127 13.60 -9.29 -17.24
CA ALA A 127 14.62 -9.58 -18.23
C ALA A 127 14.97 -11.08 -18.25
N PRO A 128 15.07 -11.70 -19.43
CA PRO A 128 15.47 -13.09 -19.55
C PRO A 128 16.82 -13.35 -18.86
N GLY A 129 16.91 -14.42 -18.06
CA GLY A 129 18.13 -14.79 -17.35
C GLY A 129 18.40 -14.08 -16.03
N TYR A 130 17.60 -13.09 -15.64
CA TYR A 130 17.75 -12.37 -14.37
C TYR A 130 17.09 -13.08 -13.18
N ASP A 131 16.27 -14.11 -13.38
CA ASP A 131 15.53 -14.78 -12.30
C ASP A 131 16.46 -15.31 -11.20
N ALA A 132 17.56 -15.97 -11.58
CA ALA A 132 18.54 -16.49 -10.63
C ALA A 132 19.25 -15.35 -9.88
N ILE A 133 19.57 -14.26 -10.54
CA ILE A 133 20.22 -13.09 -9.95
C ILE A 133 19.27 -12.40 -8.97
N ASN A 134 18.02 -12.21 -9.36
CA ASN A 134 16.99 -11.59 -8.53
C ASN A 134 16.68 -12.45 -7.31
N PHE A 135 16.57 -13.77 -7.48
CA PHE A 135 16.40 -14.71 -6.39
C PHE A 135 17.60 -14.69 -5.43
N ALA A 136 18.82 -14.63 -5.93
CA ALA A 136 20.02 -14.52 -5.09
C ALA A 136 20.02 -13.24 -4.24
N LYS A 137 19.60 -12.09 -4.81
CA LYS A 137 19.43 -10.84 -4.04
C LYS A 137 18.41 -10.99 -2.91
N LEU A 138 17.26 -11.62 -3.17
CA LEU A 138 16.25 -11.92 -2.16
C LEU A 138 16.79 -12.86 -1.08
N ALA A 139 17.47 -13.93 -1.48
CA ALA A 139 18.09 -14.88 -0.57
C ALA A 139 19.13 -14.23 0.34
N MET A 140 19.98 -13.36 -0.21
CA MET A 140 20.98 -12.61 0.58
C MET A 140 20.33 -11.70 1.62
N ASN A 141 19.24 -11.01 1.26
CA ASN A 141 18.48 -10.15 2.17
C ASN A 141 17.66 -10.94 3.19
N SER A 142 17.48 -12.25 2.98
CA SER A 142 16.69 -13.12 3.86
C SER A 142 17.53 -13.93 4.85
N ARG A 143 18.85 -13.71 4.90
CA ARG A 143 19.73 -14.43 5.81
C ARG A 143 19.34 -14.18 7.27
N PRO A 144 19.25 -15.23 8.11
CA PRO A 144 18.98 -15.04 9.53
C PRO A 144 20.17 -14.33 10.22
N MET A 145 19.86 -13.54 11.24
CA MET A 145 20.89 -13.05 12.17
C MET A 145 21.25 -14.17 13.15
N PRO A 146 22.48 -14.16 13.71
CA PRO A 146 22.86 -15.09 14.75
C PRO A 146 21.83 -15.09 15.90
N ASP A 147 21.50 -16.26 16.45
CA ASP A 147 20.58 -16.46 17.56
C ASP A 147 19.13 -15.95 17.31
N GLN A 148 18.75 -15.69 16.07
CA GLN A 148 17.40 -15.32 15.69
C GLN A 148 16.54 -16.60 15.66
N GLY A 149 15.50 -16.64 16.52
CA GLY A 149 14.46 -17.68 16.47
C GLY A 149 13.60 -17.57 15.21
N ALA A 150 12.50 -18.32 15.17
CA ALA A 150 11.56 -18.25 14.05
C ALA A 150 11.08 -16.83 13.80
N ARG A 151 11.02 -16.44 12.54
CA ARG A 151 10.80 -15.09 12.07
C ARG A 151 9.77 -15.02 10.95
N LEU A 152 9.21 -13.85 10.77
CA LEU A 152 8.41 -13.50 9.62
C LEU A 152 9.30 -12.84 8.56
N ILE A 153 9.41 -13.48 7.39
CA ILE A 153 10.21 -13.00 6.26
C ILE A 153 9.27 -12.32 5.28
N LEU A 154 9.50 -11.05 5.00
CA LEU A 154 8.63 -10.21 4.15
C LEU A 154 9.35 -9.87 2.85
N TRP A 155 8.79 -10.29 1.72
CA TRP A 155 9.31 -10.07 0.39
C TRP A 155 8.43 -9.10 -0.41
N PRO A 156 9.02 -8.32 -1.34
CA PRO A 156 8.30 -7.28 -2.09
C PRO A 156 7.23 -7.83 -3.04
N GLU A 157 6.52 -6.92 -3.71
CA GLU A 157 5.53 -7.18 -4.72
C GLU A 157 6.12 -7.97 -5.91
N ALA A 158 5.41 -9.01 -6.35
CA ALA A 158 5.81 -9.88 -7.46
C ALA A 158 7.31 -10.25 -7.40
N ALA A 159 7.73 -10.72 -6.20
CA ALA A 159 9.13 -10.99 -5.90
C ALA A 159 9.71 -12.16 -6.70
N ILE A 160 8.86 -13.10 -7.10
CA ILE A 160 9.23 -14.29 -7.88
C ILE A 160 8.31 -14.46 -9.08
N PRO A 161 8.82 -15.02 -10.19
CA PRO A 161 7.99 -15.35 -11.35
C PRO A 161 7.18 -16.63 -11.16
N ASP A 162 7.57 -17.48 -10.21
CA ASP A 162 6.97 -18.78 -9.97
C ASP A 162 5.52 -18.68 -9.49
N TYR A 163 4.69 -19.65 -9.86
CA TYR A 163 3.34 -19.82 -9.31
C TYR A 163 3.39 -20.81 -8.14
N LEU A 164 2.80 -20.40 -7.02
CA LEU A 164 2.84 -21.19 -5.77
C LEU A 164 1.64 -22.12 -5.58
N GLU A 165 0.55 -21.88 -6.30
CA GLU A 165 -0.66 -22.71 -6.26
C GLU A 165 -0.53 -23.95 -7.15
N GLU A 166 -1.08 -25.05 -6.66
CA GLU A 166 -1.23 -26.30 -7.43
C GLU A 166 -2.48 -26.27 -8.31
N GLY A 167 -2.55 -27.23 -9.24
CA GLY A 167 -3.74 -27.47 -10.05
C GLY A 167 -3.80 -26.67 -11.34
N TYR A 168 -2.83 -25.83 -11.65
CA TYR A 168 -2.73 -25.24 -12.99
C TYR A 168 -2.28 -26.29 -14.02
N PRO A 169 -2.73 -26.23 -15.29
CA PRO A 169 -2.18 -27.02 -16.37
C PRO A 169 -0.66 -26.86 -16.46
N TYR A 170 0.06 -27.98 -16.64
CA TYR A 170 1.53 -28.02 -16.62
C TYR A 170 2.21 -26.96 -17.49
N ARG A 171 1.61 -26.65 -18.66
CA ARG A 171 2.16 -25.62 -19.57
C ARG A 171 2.38 -24.26 -18.95
N TYR A 172 1.68 -23.91 -17.85
CA TYR A 172 1.86 -22.62 -17.17
C TYR A 172 3.04 -22.62 -16.21
N TYR A 173 3.51 -23.77 -15.76
CA TYR A 173 4.72 -23.89 -14.97
C TYR A 173 5.99 -24.04 -15.83
N GLN A 174 5.84 -24.43 -17.11
CA GLN A 174 6.98 -24.57 -18.01
C GLN A 174 7.72 -23.23 -18.18
N GLY A 175 9.04 -23.28 -18.02
CA GLY A 175 9.89 -22.10 -18.11
C GLY A 175 9.95 -21.27 -16.82
N GLN A 176 9.18 -21.61 -15.80
CA GLN A 176 9.35 -21.02 -14.46
C GLN A 176 10.50 -21.72 -13.74
N PRO A 177 11.27 -21.01 -12.89
CA PRO A 177 12.43 -21.58 -12.20
C PRO A 177 12.13 -22.83 -11.35
N GLY A 178 10.94 -22.96 -10.80
CA GLY A 178 10.51 -24.12 -10.01
C GLY A 178 9.87 -25.25 -10.82
N GLU A 179 9.50 -25.03 -12.09
CA GLU A 179 8.84 -25.98 -13.01
C GLU A 179 7.54 -26.60 -12.50
N SER A 180 7.14 -26.32 -11.28
CA SER A 180 5.91 -26.73 -10.61
C SER A 180 5.66 -25.90 -9.36
N ALA A 181 4.45 -25.90 -8.83
CA ALA A 181 4.15 -25.25 -7.55
C ALA A 181 4.98 -25.85 -6.40
N THR A 182 5.11 -27.18 -6.37
CA THR A 182 5.92 -27.88 -5.35
C THR A 182 7.39 -27.52 -5.49
N GLY A 183 7.94 -27.47 -6.69
CA GLY A 183 9.34 -27.09 -6.93
C GLY A 183 9.60 -25.62 -6.58
N ALA A 184 8.68 -24.73 -6.91
CA ALA A 184 8.75 -23.32 -6.51
C ALA A 184 8.78 -23.15 -4.98
N ARG A 185 7.87 -23.82 -4.27
CA ARG A 185 7.83 -23.81 -2.80
C ARG A 185 9.08 -24.42 -2.19
N ALA A 186 9.56 -25.54 -2.74
CA ALA A 186 10.81 -26.19 -2.27
C ALA A 186 12.03 -25.26 -2.39
N ARG A 187 12.13 -24.46 -3.45
CA ARG A 187 13.19 -23.44 -3.57
C ARG A 187 13.13 -22.41 -2.45
N LEU A 188 11.93 -21.94 -2.10
CA LEU A 188 11.72 -20.94 -1.06
C LEU A 188 12.03 -21.50 0.32
N THR A 189 11.66 -22.74 0.61
CA THR A 189 11.93 -23.38 1.93
C THR A 189 13.42 -23.53 2.22
N THR A 190 14.30 -23.56 1.20
CA THR A 190 15.75 -23.58 1.41
C THR A 190 16.29 -22.34 2.13
N LEU A 191 15.52 -21.26 2.17
CA LEU A 191 15.89 -19.99 2.79
C LEU A 191 15.30 -19.83 4.21
N MET A 192 14.51 -20.80 4.64
CA MET A 192 13.72 -20.73 5.87
C MET A 192 14.30 -21.69 6.93
N GLY A 193 14.30 -21.23 8.16
CA GLY A 193 14.54 -22.07 9.34
C GLY A 193 13.24 -22.63 9.90
N ASP A 194 13.38 -23.52 10.89
CA ASP A 194 12.22 -24.11 11.57
C ASP A 194 11.32 -23.03 12.18
N GLY A 195 10.03 -23.09 11.85
CA GLY A 195 9.02 -22.15 12.31
C GLY A 195 9.00 -20.81 11.60
N ASP A 196 9.91 -20.55 10.63
CA ASP A 196 9.86 -19.36 9.80
C ASP A 196 8.56 -19.34 8.96
N ILE A 197 8.06 -18.14 8.72
CA ILE A 197 6.97 -17.88 7.79
C ILE A 197 7.45 -16.88 6.76
N LEU A 198 7.30 -17.22 5.48
CA LEU A 198 7.58 -16.34 4.36
C LEU A 198 6.27 -15.74 3.84
N VAL A 199 6.23 -14.42 3.73
CA VAL A 199 5.15 -13.66 3.07
C VAL A 199 5.73 -13.03 1.82
N THR A 200 5.34 -13.51 0.65
CA THR A 200 5.97 -13.16 -0.64
C THR A 200 4.95 -12.75 -1.68
N GLY A 201 5.30 -11.73 -2.48
CA GLY A 201 4.57 -11.37 -3.69
C GLY A 201 4.80 -12.42 -4.80
N ALA A 202 3.72 -12.99 -5.31
CA ALA A 202 3.71 -13.90 -6.45
C ALA A 202 2.36 -13.80 -7.17
N ASN A 203 2.36 -13.87 -8.50
CA ASN A 203 1.12 -13.83 -9.24
C ASN A 203 0.34 -15.15 -9.08
N ARG A 204 -0.99 -15.05 -9.04
CA ARG A 204 -1.90 -16.17 -9.09
C ARG A 204 -2.65 -16.18 -10.41
N LEU A 205 -2.80 -17.34 -11.02
CA LEU A 205 -3.54 -17.50 -12.28
C LEU A 205 -5.03 -17.75 -12.01
N VAL A 206 -5.87 -17.19 -12.85
CA VAL A 206 -7.29 -17.51 -12.91
C VAL A 206 -7.51 -18.40 -14.13
N ILE A 207 -7.80 -19.67 -13.87
CA ILE A 207 -7.99 -20.70 -14.91
C ILE A 207 -9.47 -21.08 -14.95
N GLU A 208 -10.10 -20.90 -16.11
CA GLU A 208 -11.45 -21.35 -16.36
C GLU A 208 -11.45 -22.37 -17.50
N LYS A 209 -12.06 -23.53 -17.28
CA LYS A 209 -12.12 -24.63 -18.28
C LYS A 209 -10.74 -24.97 -18.87
N GLY A 210 -9.69 -24.92 -18.05
CA GLY A 210 -8.31 -25.19 -18.45
C GLY A 210 -7.62 -24.09 -19.24
N GLN A 211 -8.27 -22.94 -19.44
CA GLN A 211 -7.71 -21.77 -20.12
C GLN A 211 -7.40 -20.66 -19.13
N LEU A 212 -6.32 -19.97 -19.35
CA LEU A 212 -5.95 -18.78 -18.60
C LEU A 212 -6.83 -17.61 -19.03
N VAL A 213 -7.61 -17.05 -18.11
CA VAL A 213 -8.52 -15.93 -18.36
C VAL A 213 -8.05 -14.63 -17.74
N ALA A 214 -7.32 -14.70 -16.61
CA ALA A 214 -6.77 -13.54 -15.93
C ALA A 214 -5.62 -13.96 -15.00
N ALA A 215 -4.96 -12.96 -14.43
CA ALA A 215 -4.04 -13.14 -13.31
C ALA A 215 -4.51 -12.29 -12.11
N ARG A 216 -3.95 -12.56 -10.93
CA ARG A 216 -4.09 -11.73 -9.73
C ARG A 216 -2.71 -11.36 -9.24
N ASN A 217 -2.50 -10.09 -8.96
CA ASN A 217 -1.33 -9.64 -8.23
C ASN A 217 -1.55 -10.00 -6.76
N SER A 218 -0.75 -10.91 -6.24
CA SER A 218 -1.06 -11.57 -4.97
C SER A 218 0.15 -11.60 -4.04
N VAL A 219 -0.14 -11.75 -2.75
CA VAL A 219 0.82 -12.07 -1.71
C VAL A 219 0.39 -13.36 -1.05
N SER A 220 1.29 -14.32 -0.97
CA SER A 220 1.06 -15.62 -0.31
C SER A 220 1.93 -15.74 0.94
N ALA A 221 1.36 -16.28 2.01
CA ALA A 221 2.11 -16.71 3.19
C ALA A 221 2.35 -18.22 3.14
N MET A 222 3.55 -18.63 3.48
CA MET A 222 3.99 -20.04 3.43
C MET A 222 4.81 -20.37 4.67
N ASP A 223 4.65 -21.58 5.21
CA ASP A 223 5.49 -22.11 6.29
C ASP A 223 6.80 -22.75 5.76
N ALA A 224 7.70 -23.11 6.68
CA ALA A 224 8.98 -23.75 6.37
C ALA A 224 8.83 -25.17 5.75
N ASN A 225 7.64 -25.77 5.79
CA ASN A 225 7.34 -27.05 5.13
C ASN A 225 6.81 -26.86 3.71
N GLY A 226 6.65 -25.63 3.25
CA GLY A 226 6.11 -25.33 1.93
C GLY A 226 4.57 -25.31 1.87
N ASN A 227 3.88 -25.33 3.00
CA ASN A 227 2.42 -25.22 3.03
C ASN A 227 1.99 -23.78 2.87
N ILE A 228 1.06 -23.50 1.97
CA ILE A 228 0.43 -22.18 1.82
C ILE A 228 -0.55 -21.98 2.98
N LEU A 229 -0.32 -20.95 3.79
CA LEU A 229 -1.13 -20.60 4.95
C LEU A 229 -2.29 -19.67 4.58
N GLY A 230 -2.15 -18.92 3.49
CA GLY A 230 -3.15 -17.98 3.00
C GLY A 230 -2.59 -17.10 1.91
N HIS A 231 -3.48 -16.32 1.31
CA HIS A 231 -3.11 -15.34 0.29
C HIS A 231 -3.99 -14.09 0.39
N TYR A 232 -3.48 -13.01 -0.16
CA TYR A 232 -4.19 -11.76 -0.38
C TYR A 232 -4.05 -11.39 -1.86
N ASP A 233 -5.16 -11.08 -2.51
CA ASP A 233 -5.19 -10.60 -3.88
C ASP A 233 -5.43 -9.09 -3.89
N LYS A 234 -4.63 -8.35 -4.64
CA LYS A 234 -4.73 -6.90 -4.78
C LYS A 234 -6.14 -6.49 -5.20
N ALA A 235 -6.76 -5.63 -4.40
CA ALA A 235 -8.14 -5.20 -4.63
C ALA A 235 -8.22 -3.95 -5.50
N HIS A 236 -7.34 -2.97 -5.27
CA HIS A 236 -7.28 -1.75 -6.06
C HIS A 236 -6.22 -1.87 -7.14
N LEU A 237 -6.66 -2.15 -8.35
CA LEU A 237 -5.78 -2.28 -9.52
C LEU A 237 -5.42 -0.91 -10.07
N VAL A 238 -4.18 -0.77 -10.58
CA VAL A 238 -3.70 0.44 -11.22
C VAL A 238 -4.35 0.59 -12.60
N PRO A 239 -5.16 1.64 -12.83
CA PRO A 239 -5.73 1.92 -14.15
C PRO A 239 -4.64 2.08 -15.20
N TYR A 240 -4.86 1.55 -16.40
CA TYR A 240 -3.92 1.51 -17.53
C TYR A 240 -2.64 0.68 -17.29
N GLY A 241 -2.29 0.36 -16.03
CA GLY A 241 -1.18 -0.51 -15.70
C GLY A 241 -1.60 -1.98 -15.63
N GLU A 242 -2.52 -2.28 -14.73
CA GLU A 242 -2.94 -3.67 -14.45
C GLU A 242 -4.23 -4.06 -15.20
N TYR A 243 -5.05 -3.09 -15.58
CA TYR A 243 -6.22 -3.29 -16.43
C TYR A 243 -6.47 -2.07 -17.32
N LEU A 244 -7.22 -2.27 -18.42
CA LEU A 244 -7.66 -1.19 -19.29
C LEU A 244 -9.07 -0.72 -18.88
N PRO A 245 -9.26 0.50 -18.36
CA PRO A 245 -10.59 1.05 -18.10
C PRO A 245 -11.40 1.15 -19.39
N LEU A 246 -12.73 0.92 -19.34
CA LEU A 246 -13.62 1.01 -20.50
C LEU A 246 -13.05 0.32 -21.76
N PRO A 247 -12.70 -0.97 -21.70
CA PRO A 247 -11.98 -1.65 -22.80
C PRO A 247 -12.78 -1.64 -24.12
N TRP A 248 -14.12 -1.63 -24.04
CA TRP A 248 -15.01 -1.56 -25.18
C TRP A 248 -14.89 -0.23 -25.97
N LEU A 249 -14.49 0.85 -25.31
CA LEU A 249 -14.27 2.17 -25.92
C LEU A 249 -12.80 2.38 -26.32
N LEU A 250 -11.87 1.96 -25.46
CA LEU A 250 -10.46 2.32 -25.64
C LEU A 250 -9.70 1.38 -26.57
N ARG A 251 -10.01 0.06 -26.58
CA ARG A 251 -9.39 -0.91 -27.51
C ARG A 251 -9.62 -0.55 -28.99
N PRO A 252 -10.84 -0.17 -29.43
CA PRO A 252 -11.05 0.25 -30.83
C PRO A 252 -10.27 1.52 -31.21
N LEU A 253 -9.88 2.36 -30.24
CA LEU A 253 -9.04 3.54 -30.46
C LEU A 253 -7.54 3.22 -30.47
N GLY A 254 -7.16 1.94 -30.42
CA GLY A 254 -5.76 1.50 -30.41
C GLY A 254 -5.05 1.68 -29.06
N LEU A 255 -5.80 1.98 -28.00
CA LEU A 255 -5.23 2.11 -26.66
C LEU A 255 -5.13 0.73 -25.99
N ALA A 256 -3.95 0.46 -25.45
CA ALA A 256 -3.63 -0.74 -24.70
C ALA A 256 -3.13 -0.37 -23.29
N ARG A 257 -2.88 -1.36 -22.45
CA ARG A 257 -2.22 -1.15 -21.18
C ARG A 257 -0.80 -0.64 -21.39
N LEU A 258 -0.31 0.15 -20.43
CA LEU A 258 1.05 0.68 -20.46
C LEU A 258 2.08 -0.38 -20.04
N VAL A 259 1.66 -1.37 -19.24
CA VAL A 259 2.52 -2.47 -18.80
C VAL A 259 2.40 -3.63 -19.80
N PRO A 260 3.52 -4.22 -20.24
CA PRO A 260 3.50 -5.35 -21.16
C PRO A 260 2.72 -6.56 -20.60
N GLY A 261 2.07 -7.28 -21.48
CA GLY A 261 1.31 -8.50 -21.20
C GLY A 261 -0.12 -8.46 -21.75
N ASP A 262 -0.62 -9.62 -22.20
CA ASP A 262 -1.93 -9.72 -22.87
C ASP A 262 -3.11 -9.91 -21.92
N LEU A 263 -2.82 -10.20 -20.63
CA LEU A 263 -3.84 -10.53 -19.62
C LEU A 263 -4.09 -9.37 -18.68
N ASP A 264 -5.38 -9.04 -18.50
CA ASP A 264 -5.80 -8.12 -17.47
C ASP A 264 -5.72 -8.80 -16.10
N PHE A 265 -5.33 -8.04 -15.07
CA PHE A 265 -5.44 -8.50 -13.69
C PHE A 265 -6.88 -8.38 -13.21
N TRP A 266 -7.30 -9.33 -12.38
CA TRP A 266 -8.59 -9.28 -11.71
C TRP A 266 -8.43 -8.84 -10.25
N PRO A 267 -9.33 -7.96 -9.77
CA PRO A 267 -9.24 -7.45 -8.41
C PRO A 267 -9.59 -8.53 -7.37
N GLY A 268 -8.98 -8.40 -6.20
CA GLY A 268 -9.35 -9.14 -5.00
C GLY A 268 -10.61 -8.57 -4.32
N PRO A 269 -11.07 -9.21 -3.23
CA PRO A 269 -12.32 -8.86 -2.56
C PRO A 269 -12.24 -7.60 -1.68
N GLY A 270 -11.06 -7.04 -1.47
CA GLY A 270 -10.84 -5.87 -0.61
C GLY A 270 -9.90 -6.13 0.56
N PRO A 271 -9.75 -5.16 1.47
CA PRO A 271 -8.85 -5.29 2.61
C PRO A 271 -9.20 -6.51 3.47
N GLN A 272 -8.23 -7.37 3.70
CA GLN A 272 -8.33 -8.56 4.54
C GLN A 272 -7.15 -8.64 5.50
N THR A 273 -7.37 -9.22 6.65
CA THR A 273 -6.32 -9.52 7.62
C THR A 273 -5.97 -10.99 7.55
N MET A 274 -4.74 -11.28 7.17
CA MET A 274 -4.17 -12.61 7.19
C MET A 274 -3.67 -12.92 8.60
N THR A 275 -4.04 -14.06 9.14
CA THR A 275 -3.53 -14.51 10.44
C THR A 275 -2.61 -15.71 10.24
N VAL A 276 -1.37 -15.58 10.69
CA VAL A 276 -0.36 -16.65 10.68
C VAL A 276 0.04 -16.99 12.10
N ASN A 277 0.52 -18.20 12.33
CA ASN A 277 0.98 -18.65 13.65
C ASN A 277 2.50 -18.71 13.68
N LEU A 278 3.13 -17.76 14.38
CA LEU A 278 4.58 -17.74 14.56
C LEU A 278 4.93 -18.19 15.99
N ASN A 279 5.56 -19.34 16.12
CA ASN A 279 5.92 -19.92 17.44
C ASN A 279 4.73 -20.06 18.42
N GLY A 280 3.59 -20.54 17.94
CA GLY A 280 2.39 -20.69 18.76
C GLY A 280 1.63 -19.41 19.04
N LYS A 281 2.06 -18.26 18.49
CA LYS A 281 1.41 -16.95 18.64
C LYS A 281 0.75 -16.52 17.34
N PRO A 282 -0.53 -16.17 17.34
CA PRO A 282 -1.17 -15.62 16.17
C PRO A 282 -0.63 -14.21 15.88
N VAL A 283 -0.25 -13.96 14.64
CA VAL A 283 0.19 -12.65 14.11
C VAL A 283 -0.77 -12.25 13.00
N LYS A 284 -1.39 -11.10 13.15
CA LYS A 284 -2.36 -10.54 12.22
C LYS A 284 -1.71 -9.52 11.29
N ILE A 285 -1.69 -9.82 10.01
CA ILE A 285 -1.04 -9.01 8.99
C ILE A 285 -2.11 -8.41 8.09
N GLY A 286 -2.18 -7.07 8.00
CA GLY A 286 -2.92 -6.37 6.96
C GLY A 286 -2.01 -6.23 5.75
N ILE A 287 -2.42 -6.76 4.60
CA ILE A 287 -1.62 -6.69 3.38
C ILE A 287 -2.25 -5.66 2.46
N GLN A 288 -1.40 -4.77 1.92
CA GLN A 288 -1.79 -3.75 0.94
C GLN A 288 -0.71 -3.69 -0.15
N ILE A 289 -1.01 -4.16 -1.34
CA ILE A 289 -0.02 -4.30 -2.40
C ILE A 289 0.20 -2.95 -3.09
N CYS A 290 1.44 -2.45 -3.04
CA CYS A 290 1.88 -1.25 -3.73
C CYS A 290 0.98 -0.04 -3.40
N TYR A 291 0.31 0.51 -4.38
CA TYR A 291 -0.43 1.75 -4.26
C TYR A 291 -1.76 1.65 -3.49
N GLU A 292 -2.21 0.47 -3.09
CA GLU A 292 -3.40 0.30 -2.26
C GLU A 292 -3.32 1.08 -0.94
N MET A 293 -2.12 1.30 -0.41
CA MET A 293 -1.88 2.03 0.83
C MET A 293 -2.36 3.48 0.78
N ILE A 294 -2.52 4.08 -0.40
CA ILE A 294 -2.93 5.49 -0.54
C ILE A 294 -4.43 5.72 -0.40
N PHE A 295 -5.26 4.66 -0.41
CA PHE A 295 -6.71 4.78 -0.31
C PHE A 295 -7.16 4.99 1.14
N SER A 296 -7.34 6.25 1.52
CA SER A 296 -7.75 6.64 2.87
C SER A 296 -9.03 5.94 3.31
N GLY A 297 -8.97 5.27 4.48
CA GLY A 297 -10.11 4.54 5.05
C GLY A 297 -10.38 3.15 4.46
N GLN A 298 -9.58 2.70 3.48
CA GLN A 298 -9.73 1.40 2.80
C GLN A 298 -8.51 0.48 2.97
N VAL A 299 -7.60 0.81 3.88
CA VAL A 299 -6.31 0.13 4.06
C VAL A 299 -6.39 -1.07 5.00
N THR A 300 -7.40 -1.14 5.86
CA THR A 300 -7.51 -2.20 6.86
C THR A 300 -8.90 -2.81 6.91
N ASP A 301 -8.97 -4.10 7.23
CA ASP A 301 -10.22 -4.73 7.63
C ASP A 301 -10.66 -4.17 9.01
N ARG A 302 -11.74 -3.40 9.01
CA ARG A 302 -12.28 -2.77 10.22
C ARG A 302 -12.86 -3.77 11.22
N LYS A 303 -13.27 -4.95 10.76
CA LYS A 303 -13.86 -6.01 11.61
C LYS A 303 -12.80 -6.90 12.24
N ASN A 304 -11.67 -7.08 11.55
CA ASN A 304 -10.55 -7.88 12.02
C ASN A 304 -9.25 -7.06 11.85
N ARG A 305 -9.05 -6.10 12.75
CA ARG A 305 -7.91 -5.17 12.67
C ARG A 305 -6.60 -5.93 12.78
N PRO A 306 -5.63 -5.67 11.86
CA PRO A 306 -4.32 -6.28 11.91
C PRO A 306 -3.43 -5.70 13.02
N ASP A 307 -2.41 -6.43 13.42
CA ASP A 307 -1.38 -5.98 14.37
C ASP A 307 -0.44 -4.97 13.69
N PHE A 308 -0.17 -5.18 12.41
CA PHE A 308 0.58 -4.25 11.55
C PHE A 308 0.14 -4.38 10.09
N ILE A 309 0.53 -3.40 9.28
CA ILE A 309 0.30 -3.39 7.83
C ILE A 309 1.62 -3.67 7.12
N PHE A 310 1.60 -4.62 6.20
CA PHE A 310 2.68 -4.89 5.27
C PHE A 310 2.29 -4.37 3.89
N ASN A 311 3.12 -3.45 3.36
CA ASN A 311 2.95 -2.92 2.02
C ASN A 311 4.09 -3.39 1.10
N PRO A 312 3.96 -4.59 0.49
CA PRO A 312 4.89 -5.02 -0.54
C PRO A 312 4.76 -4.12 -1.76
N SER A 313 5.85 -3.49 -2.15
CA SER A 313 5.93 -2.61 -3.30
C SER A 313 7.23 -2.85 -4.07
N ASN A 314 7.22 -2.56 -5.35
CA ASN A 314 8.43 -2.45 -6.15
C ASN A 314 8.60 -0.99 -6.55
N ASP A 315 9.44 -0.27 -5.81
CA ASP A 315 9.66 1.17 -5.98
C ASP A 315 10.78 1.52 -6.98
N ALA A 316 11.31 0.52 -7.68
CA ALA A 316 12.38 0.68 -8.65
C ALA A 316 11.85 0.99 -10.06
N TRP A 317 11.06 2.07 -10.17
CA TRP A 317 10.45 2.54 -11.42
C TRP A 317 11.40 3.45 -12.19
#